data_69f48a20eea2020ce0e83c7f81aca338
#
_entry.id   69f48a20eea2020ce0e83c7f81aca338
#
_cell.length_a   1.000
_cell.length_b   1.000
_cell.length_c   1.000
_cell.angle_alpha   90.00
_cell.angle_beta   90.00
_cell.angle_gamma   90.00
#
_symmetry.space_group_name_H-M   'P 1'
#
loop_
_entity.id
_entity.type
_entity.pdbx_description
1 polymer ?
#
loop_
_entity_poly.entity_id
_entity_poly.type
_entity_poly.pdbx_seq_one_letter_code
_entity_poly.pdbx_strand_id
1 'polypeptide(L)'
;TNAVQGVNWKNYNVSQQGLPTGPLMILVHVAATNVPFTSESKDAVASVPEVEREITLALQELGRDLKQFLSRREKNKQQDDRARAVCAVIPLIAAKVAEIVELPVPDTSLIEGRIMRRVVLKKKTTGGQILIHIDNYTTKEQEITLYDISSDSAEDANIPPTFVSEMDGEYTKLWKFTLAGGESFEVTYSGEGGGLIQMQGVAENLKVEVDLDV
;
A
#
# COMPACT_ATOMS: atom_id res chain seq x y z
N THR A 1 13.75 28.53 -20.51
CA THR A 1 14.52 28.46 -19.24
C THR A 1 14.16 29.62 -18.32
N ASN A 2 14.06 30.87 -18.83
CA ASN A 2 13.83 32.09 -18.05
C ASN A 2 12.51 32.01 -17.22
N ALA A 3 11.40 31.61 -17.82
CA ALA A 3 10.13 31.45 -17.13
C ALA A 3 10.21 30.46 -15.94
N VAL A 4 10.96 29.35 -16.10
CA VAL A 4 11.15 28.36 -15.03
C VAL A 4 12.00 28.92 -13.89
N GLN A 5 13.04 29.69 -14.21
CA GLN A 5 13.89 30.37 -13.22
C GLN A 5 13.15 31.48 -12.48
N GLY A 6 12.22 32.16 -13.15
CA GLY A 6 11.41 33.23 -12.58
C GLY A 6 10.38 32.75 -11.54
N VAL A 7 10.07 31.46 -11.51
CA VAL A 7 9.17 30.88 -10.48
C VAL A 7 9.93 30.64 -9.18
N ASN A 8 9.37 31.08 -8.05
CA ASN A 8 9.91 30.76 -6.73
C ASN A 8 9.46 29.36 -6.30
N TRP A 9 10.23 28.33 -6.67
CA TRP A 9 9.93 26.92 -6.41
C TRP A 9 9.94 26.55 -4.93
N LYS A 10 10.64 27.32 -4.09
CA LYS A 10 10.62 27.12 -2.62
C LYS A 10 9.22 27.25 -2.03
N ASN A 11 8.36 28.08 -2.64
CA ASN A 11 6.96 28.21 -2.24
C ASN A 11 6.16 26.93 -2.44
N TYR A 12 6.66 26.02 -3.27
CA TYR A 12 6.04 24.74 -3.63
C TYR A 12 6.77 23.51 -3.05
N ASN A 13 7.60 23.73 -2.02
CA ASN A 13 8.39 22.67 -1.37
C ASN A 13 9.41 21.99 -2.30
N VAL A 14 9.89 22.72 -3.30
CA VAL A 14 10.94 22.25 -4.23
C VAL A 14 12.20 23.09 -3.99
N SER A 15 13.33 22.41 -3.82
CA SER A 15 14.63 23.09 -3.71
C SER A 15 14.96 23.83 -5.00
N GLN A 16 15.61 25.00 -4.89
CA GLN A 16 15.96 25.83 -6.04
C GLN A 16 17.38 26.41 -5.90
N GLN A 17 18.17 26.20 -6.93
CA GLN A 17 19.47 26.84 -7.15
C GLN A 17 19.50 27.38 -8.58
N GLY A 18 18.80 28.51 -8.79
CA GLY A 18 18.47 29.01 -10.12
C GLY A 18 17.31 28.24 -10.76
N LEU A 19 17.53 26.99 -11.12
CA LEU A 19 16.48 26.04 -11.54
C LEU A 19 15.99 25.19 -10.37
N PRO A 20 14.75 24.61 -10.45
CA PRO A 20 14.28 23.66 -9.45
C PRO A 20 15.16 22.40 -9.44
N THR A 21 15.47 21.90 -8.24
CA THR A 21 16.38 20.77 -8.03
C THR A 21 15.59 19.60 -7.45
N GLY A 22 15.74 18.40 -8.04
CA GLY A 22 15.07 17.19 -7.59
C GLY A 22 14.72 16.26 -8.76
N PRO A 23 14.05 15.14 -8.54
CA PRO A 23 13.56 14.23 -9.58
C PRO A 23 12.32 14.85 -10.26
N LEU A 24 12.54 15.93 -11.01
CA LEU A 24 11.51 16.74 -11.65
C LEU A 24 11.84 16.91 -13.14
N MET A 25 10.86 16.66 -13.99
CA MET A 25 10.92 16.97 -15.42
C MET A 25 9.81 17.97 -15.74
N ILE A 26 10.18 19.07 -16.40
CA ILE A 26 9.25 20.10 -16.87
C ILE A 26 9.18 20.04 -18.37
N LEU A 27 8.01 19.75 -18.90
CA LEU A 27 7.70 19.78 -20.33
C LEU A 27 6.76 20.95 -20.59
N VAL A 28 7.14 21.81 -21.54
CA VAL A 28 6.31 22.94 -21.97
C VAL A 28 5.95 22.75 -23.42
N HIS A 29 4.65 22.75 -23.72
CA HIS A 29 4.12 22.73 -25.09
C HIS A 29 3.50 24.09 -25.39
N VAL A 30 3.94 24.72 -26.46
CA VAL A 30 3.38 25.99 -26.96
C VAL A 30 2.72 25.76 -28.31
N ALA A 31 1.42 26.04 -28.40
CA ALA A 31 0.66 25.99 -29.63
C ALA A 31 0.18 27.41 -29.98
N ALA A 32 0.63 27.94 -31.10
CA ALA A 32 0.23 29.25 -31.60
C ALA A 32 0.22 29.25 -33.14
N THR A 33 -0.59 30.13 -33.73
CA THR A 33 -0.64 30.32 -35.21
C THR A 33 0.71 30.79 -35.78
N ASN A 34 1.48 31.52 -34.99
CA ASN A 34 2.82 31.96 -35.32
C ASN A 34 3.72 31.86 -34.10
N VAL A 35 4.51 30.77 -34.01
CA VAL A 35 5.45 30.57 -32.90
C VAL A 35 6.71 31.42 -33.17
N PRO A 36 7.08 32.35 -32.28
CA PRO A 36 8.28 33.16 -32.43
C PRO A 36 9.53 32.31 -32.17
N PHE A 37 10.36 32.13 -33.18
CA PHE A 37 11.65 31.45 -33.07
C PHE A 37 12.81 32.44 -33.06
N THR A 38 13.95 32.07 -32.45
CA THR A 38 15.16 32.92 -32.38
C THR A 38 15.94 32.91 -33.67
N SER A 39 15.80 31.88 -34.51
CA SER A 39 16.55 31.67 -35.73
C SER A 39 15.69 30.95 -36.79
N GLU A 40 16.13 30.96 -38.04
CA GLU A 40 15.52 30.23 -39.14
C GLU A 40 15.54 28.69 -38.92
N SER A 41 16.53 28.19 -38.15
CA SER A 41 16.65 26.78 -37.79
C SER A 41 15.55 26.29 -36.80
N LYS A 42 14.79 27.22 -36.19
CA LYS A 42 13.72 26.93 -35.22
C LYS A 42 14.16 26.14 -34.00
N ASP A 43 15.42 26.25 -33.60
CA ASP A 43 16.02 25.50 -32.50
C ASP A 43 15.56 25.98 -31.11
N ALA A 44 15.13 27.24 -31.01
CA ALA A 44 14.65 27.81 -29.76
C ALA A 44 13.51 28.82 -30.00
N VAL A 45 12.56 28.81 -29.07
CA VAL A 45 11.49 29.81 -29.02
C VAL A 45 12.06 31.14 -28.51
N ALA A 46 11.76 32.24 -29.19
CA ALA A 46 12.19 33.58 -28.77
C ALA A 46 11.58 33.95 -27.43
N SER A 47 12.34 34.73 -26.65
CA SER A 47 11.87 35.27 -25.37
C SER A 47 10.86 36.38 -25.64
N VAL A 48 9.59 36.05 -25.63
CA VAL A 48 8.47 36.97 -25.80
C VAL A 48 7.77 37.11 -24.44
N PRO A 49 7.64 38.34 -23.90
CA PRO A 49 7.12 38.57 -22.55
C PRO A 49 5.73 37.94 -22.30
N GLU A 50 4.87 37.97 -23.29
CA GLU A 50 3.51 37.38 -23.20
C GLU A 50 3.56 35.87 -23.06
N VAL A 51 4.42 35.18 -23.84
CA VAL A 51 4.62 33.72 -23.77
C VAL A 51 5.26 33.32 -22.45
N GLU A 52 6.28 34.06 -22.02
CA GLU A 52 6.93 33.79 -20.73
C GLU A 52 5.97 33.97 -19.55
N ARG A 53 5.12 34.98 -19.61
CA ARG A 53 4.09 35.21 -18.58
C ARG A 53 3.12 34.06 -18.49
N GLU A 54 2.57 33.60 -19.61
CA GLU A 54 1.62 32.48 -19.64
C GLU A 54 2.27 31.18 -19.13
N ILE A 55 3.50 30.90 -19.55
CA ILE A 55 4.27 29.75 -19.03
C ILE A 55 4.47 29.88 -17.52
N THR A 56 4.81 31.08 -17.03
CA THR A 56 5.02 31.32 -15.60
C THR A 56 3.73 31.08 -14.80
N LEU A 57 2.57 31.56 -15.30
CA LEU A 57 1.27 31.34 -14.66
C LEU A 57 0.92 29.86 -14.60
N ALA A 58 1.09 29.14 -15.72
CA ALA A 58 0.85 27.70 -15.77
C ALA A 58 1.78 26.92 -14.80
N LEU A 59 3.06 27.30 -14.73
CA LEU A 59 4.01 26.69 -13.79
C LEU A 59 3.66 26.98 -12.33
N GLN A 60 3.13 28.15 -12.03
CA GLN A 60 2.65 28.49 -10.67
C GLN A 60 1.41 27.67 -10.28
N GLU A 61 0.50 27.40 -11.21
CA GLU A 61 -0.66 26.54 -11.01
C GLU A 61 -0.21 25.10 -10.74
N LEU A 62 0.60 24.51 -11.62
CA LEU A 62 1.19 23.19 -11.41
C LEU A 62 2.01 23.10 -10.12
N GLY A 63 2.70 24.19 -9.75
CA GLY A 63 3.45 24.27 -8.50
C GLY A 63 2.54 24.12 -7.27
N ARG A 64 1.34 24.69 -7.30
CA ARG A 64 0.36 24.52 -6.20
C ARG A 64 -0.09 23.06 -6.06
N ASP A 65 -0.36 22.38 -7.17
CA ASP A 65 -0.76 20.98 -7.18
C ASP A 65 0.39 20.08 -6.71
N LEU A 66 1.60 20.36 -7.19
CA LEU A 66 2.82 19.67 -6.75
C LEU A 66 3.04 19.82 -5.24
N LYS A 67 2.89 21.02 -4.69
CA LYS A 67 2.99 21.25 -3.24
C LYS A 67 1.98 20.41 -2.46
N GLN A 68 0.73 20.37 -2.93
CA GLN A 68 -0.31 19.57 -2.27
C GLN A 68 0.05 18.07 -2.29
N PHE A 69 0.52 17.58 -3.44
CA PHE A 69 0.98 16.19 -3.58
C PHE A 69 2.16 15.88 -2.65
N LEU A 70 3.21 16.71 -2.65
CA LEU A 70 4.39 16.53 -1.79
C LEU A 70 4.03 16.58 -0.31
N SER A 71 3.16 17.51 0.10
CA SER A 71 2.70 17.64 1.49
C SER A 71 1.89 16.43 1.95
N ARG A 72 1.01 15.88 1.09
CA ARG A 72 0.28 14.64 1.38
C ARG A 72 1.23 13.45 1.51
N ARG A 73 2.19 13.33 0.59
CA ARG A 73 3.19 12.26 0.62
C ARG A 73 4.03 12.30 1.89
N GLU A 74 4.50 13.48 2.28
CA GLU A 74 5.29 13.65 3.50
C GLU A 74 4.49 13.33 4.76
N LYS A 75 3.22 13.79 4.83
CA LYS A 75 2.32 13.46 5.93
C LYS A 75 2.08 11.94 6.06
N ASN A 76 1.86 11.27 4.93
CA ASN A 76 1.67 9.82 4.93
C ASN A 76 2.94 9.10 5.42
N LYS A 77 4.12 9.51 4.92
CA LYS A 77 5.41 8.98 5.35
C LYS A 77 5.60 9.15 6.87
N GLN A 78 5.34 10.33 7.40
CA GLN A 78 5.45 10.58 8.85
C GLN A 78 4.47 9.72 9.67
N GLN A 79 3.25 9.47 9.16
CA GLN A 79 2.30 8.57 9.81
C GLN A 79 2.82 7.13 9.81
N ASP A 80 3.35 6.65 8.70
CA ASP A 80 3.93 5.32 8.59
C ASP A 80 5.15 5.14 9.49
N ASP A 81 6.04 6.14 9.55
CA ASP A 81 7.22 6.11 10.42
C ASP A 81 6.82 6.06 11.90
N ARG A 82 5.79 6.83 12.30
CA ARG A 82 5.24 6.77 13.67
C ARG A 82 4.61 5.42 13.97
N ALA A 83 3.81 4.88 13.04
CA ALA A 83 3.19 3.56 13.20
C ALA A 83 4.26 2.47 13.36
N ARG A 84 5.30 2.48 12.53
CA ARG A 84 6.44 1.56 12.64
C ARG A 84 7.16 1.67 14.00
N ALA A 85 7.38 2.89 14.48
CA ALA A 85 8.01 3.09 15.79
C ALA A 85 7.17 2.50 16.93
N VAL A 86 5.85 2.65 16.89
CA VAL A 86 4.93 2.04 17.87
C VAL A 86 4.96 0.52 17.76
N CYS A 87 4.84 -0.04 16.55
CA CYS A 87 4.89 -1.48 16.31
C CYS A 87 6.22 -2.12 16.77
N ALA A 88 7.33 -1.40 16.66
CA ALA A 88 8.62 -1.90 17.17
C ALA A 88 8.68 -2.03 18.70
N VAL A 89 7.88 -1.25 19.44
CA VAL A 89 7.88 -1.24 20.91
C VAL A 89 6.86 -2.23 21.49
N ILE A 90 5.76 -2.49 20.81
CA ILE A 90 4.68 -3.37 21.31
C ILE A 90 5.17 -4.77 21.68
N PRO A 91 5.93 -5.52 20.84
CA PRO A 91 6.44 -6.84 21.19
C PRO A 91 7.37 -6.81 22.42
N LEU A 92 8.18 -5.76 22.55
CA LEU A 92 9.08 -5.60 23.69
C LEU A 92 8.32 -5.41 25.01
N ILE A 93 7.24 -4.62 24.97
CA ILE A 93 6.36 -4.43 26.12
C ILE A 93 5.64 -5.75 26.44
N ALA A 94 5.11 -6.44 25.43
CA ALA A 94 4.42 -7.71 25.59
C ALA A 94 5.33 -8.78 26.21
N ALA A 95 6.58 -8.89 25.73
CA ALA A 95 7.57 -9.80 26.28
C ALA A 95 7.90 -9.48 27.74
N LYS A 96 8.08 -8.19 28.08
CA LYS A 96 8.41 -7.77 29.44
C LYS A 96 7.24 -7.99 30.41
N VAL A 97 6.02 -7.75 29.98
CA VAL A 97 4.82 -8.04 30.78
C VAL A 97 4.67 -9.54 30.97
N ALA A 98 4.83 -10.35 29.94
CA ALA A 98 4.76 -11.80 29.99
C ALA A 98 5.78 -12.39 31.00
N GLU A 99 7.01 -11.87 31.01
CA GLU A 99 8.04 -12.23 31.98
C GLU A 99 7.61 -11.94 33.44
N ILE A 100 6.98 -10.78 33.68
CA ILE A 100 6.55 -10.36 35.02
C ILE A 100 5.36 -11.22 35.52
N VAL A 101 4.43 -11.57 34.64
CA VAL A 101 3.23 -12.35 35.01
C VAL A 101 3.42 -13.86 34.83
N GLU A 102 4.61 -14.30 34.40
CA GLU A 102 4.98 -15.71 34.18
C GLU A 102 4.03 -16.41 33.18
N LEU A 103 3.61 -15.69 32.14
CA LEU A 103 2.76 -16.21 31.06
C LEU A 103 3.53 -16.24 29.72
N PRO A 104 3.10 -17.06 28.75
CA PRO A 104 3.69 -17.02 27.41
C PRO A 104 3.51 -15.66 26.76
N VAL A 105 4.49 -15.26 25.94
CA VAL A 105 4.44 -13.98 25.20
C VAL A 105 3.26 -14.00 24.23
N PRO A 106 2.32 -13.05 24.31
CA PRO A 106 1.19 -13.00 23.40
C PRO A 106 1.61 -12.60 21.98
N ASP A 107 0.93 -13.15 20.95
CA ASP A 107 1.10 -12.71 19.58
C ASP A 107 0.59 -11.27 19.40
N THR A 108 1.44 -10.39 18.92
CA THR A 108 1.14 -8.96 18.70
C THR A 108 0.79 -8.62 17.25
N SER A 109 0.84 -9.58 16.34
CA SER A 109 0.68 -9.38 14.89
C SER A 109 -0.65 -8.72 14.50
N LEU A 110 -1.75 -9.03 15.21
CA LEU A 110 -3.04 -8.36 15.03
C LEU A 110 -3.00 -6.87 15.34
N ILE A 111 -2.37 -6.53 16.46
CA ILE A 111 -2.27 -5.13 16.91
C ILE A 111 -1.43 -4.36 15.90
N GLU A 112 -0.32 -4.96 15.48
CA GLU A 112 0.57 -4.39 14.47
C GLU A 112 -0.14 -4.22 13.12
N GLY A 113 -0.85 -5.25 12.65
CA GLY A 113 -1.64 -5.20 11.43
C GLY A 113 -2.69 -4.09 11.44
N ARG A 114 -3.39 -3.92 12.57
CA ARG A 114 -4.38 -2.86 12.78
C ARG A 114 -3.75 -1.46 12.78
N ILE A 115 -2.63 -1.27 13.48
CA ILE A 115 -1.90 0.00 13.54
C ILE A 115 -1.36 0.37 12.17
N MET A 116 -0.80 -0.59 11.45
CA MET A 116 -0.23 -0.42 10.11
C MET A 116 -1.30 -0.39 9.01
N ARG A 117 -2.59 -0.58 9.35
CA ARG A 117 -3.71 -0.62 8.40
C ARG A 117 -3.47 -1.62 7.28
N ARG A 118 -3.23 -2.87 7.66
CA ARG A 118 -2.97 -3.97 6.73
C ARG A 118 -4.16 -4.93 6.65
N VAL A 119 -4.12 -5.80 5.67
CA VAL A 119 -4.97 -6.99 5.63
C VAL A 119 -4.21 -8.10 6.34
N VAL A 120 -4.83 -8.71 7.34
CA VAL A 120 -4.20 -9.74 8.17
C VAL A 120 -4.94 -11.06 7.94
N LEU A 121 -4.20 -12.05 7.48
CA LEU A 121 -4.64 -13.43 7.33
C LEU A 121 -4.10 -14.24 8.50
N LYS A 122 -4.95 -15.04 9.12
CA LYS A 122 -4.58 -16.00 10.16
C LYS A 122 -5.16 -17.37 9.85
N LYS A 123 -4.37 -18.40 10.04
CA LYS A 123 -4.80 -19.79 10.08
C LYS A 123 -4.50 -20.34 11.47
N LYS A 124 -5.44 -21.06 12.05
CA LYS A 124 -5.28 -21.72 13.35
C LYS A 124 -6.01 -23.05 13.34
N THR A 125 -5.34 -24.11 13.81
CA THR A 125 -5.94 -25.41 14.01
C THR A 125 -6.15 -25.66 15.51
N THR A 126 -7.35 -26.06 15.89
CA THR A 126 -7.68 -26.35 17.28
C THR A 126 -8.69 -27.50 17.34
N GLY A 127 -8.30 -28.62 17.98
CA GLY A 127 -9.20 -29.75 18.21
C GLY A 127 -9.77 -30.39 16.95
N GLY A 128 -8.99 -30.42 15.86
CA GLY A 128 -9.44 -31.01 14.57
C GLY A 128 -10.32 -30.08 13.74
N GLN A 129 -10.38 -28.80 14.11
CA GLN A 129 -11.01 -27.73 13.30
C GLN A 129 -9.95 -26.71 12.87
N ILE A 130 -10.05 -26.30 11.62
CA ILE A 130 -9.24 -25.25 11.02
C ILE A 130 -10.10 -24.00 10.95
N LEU A 131 -9.56 -22.90 11.46
CA LEU A 131 -10.11 -21.55 11.39
C LEU A 131 -9.19 -20.68 10.54
N ILE A 132 -9.71 -20.15 9.44
CA ILE A 132 -9.06 -19.14 8.64
C ILE A 132 -9.79 -17.83 8.84
N HIS A 133 -9.10 -16.81 9.29
CA HIS A 133 -9.67 -15.50 9.58
C HIS A 133 -8.87 -14.40 8.85
N ILE A 134 -9.58 -13.52 8.15
CA ILE A 134 -9.00 -12.40 7.42
C ILE A 134 -9.65 -11.12 7.87
N ASP A 135 -8.83 -10.17 8.33
CA ASP A 135 -9.26 -8.82 8.72
C ASP A 135 -8.73 -7.79 7.72
N ASN A 136 -9.61 -6.97 7.16
CA ASN A 136 -9.21 -5.83 6.36
C ASN A 136 -9.14 -4.55 7.22
N TYR A 137 -7.97 -4.25 7.80
CA TYR A 137 -7.76 -3.01 8.57
C TYR A 137 -7.42 -1.79 7.69
N THR A 138 -7.44 -1.94 6.37
CA THR A 138 -7.27 -0.81 5.45
C THR A 138 -8.57 0.03 5.39
N THR A 139 -8.50 1.20 4.77
CA THR A 139 -9.67 2.05 4.54
C THR A 139 -10.35 1.80 3.20
N LYS A 140 -9.84 0.86 2.41
CA LYS A 140 -10.33 0.55 1.07
C LYS A 140 -10.84 -0.87 1.00
N GLU A 141 -11.78 -1.08 0.10
CA GLU A 141 -12.20 -2.41 -0.32
C GLU A 141 -11.04 -3.16 -0.98
N GLN A 142 -10.93 -4.45 -0.69
CA GLN A 142 -9.92 -5.36 -1.24
C GLN A 142 -10.62 -6.55 -1.90
N GLU A 143 -10.24 -6.84 -3.14
CA GLU A 143 -10.63 -8.08 -3.83
C GLU A 143 -9.61 -9.16 -3.52
N ILE A 144 -10.01 -10.18 -2.77
CA ILE A 144 -9.10 -11.17 -2.19
C ILE A 144 -9.36 -12.54 -2.82
N THR A 145 -8.29 -13.20 -3.20
CA THR A 145 -8.28 -14.62 -3.54
C THR A 145 -7.44 -15.35 -2.51
N LEU A 146 -8.09 -16.17 -1.70
CA LEU A 146 -7.47 -17.02 -0.69
C LEU A 146 -7.20 -18.39 -1.27
N TYR A 147 -5.98 -18.86 -1.16
CA TYR A 147 -5.55 -20.23 -1.47
C TYR A 147 -5.18 -20.94 -0.18
N ASP A 148 -5.71 -22.13 0.02
CA ASP A 148 -5.30 -23.03 1.06
C ASP A 148 -5.00 -24.41 0.45
N ILE A 149 -3.76 -24.85 0.62
CA ILE A 149 -3.25 -26.11 0.06
C ILE A 149 -2.87 -27.00 1.24
N SER A 150 -3.63 -28.06 1.45
CA SER A 150 -3.40 -29.03 2.53
C SER A 150 -3.99 -30.40 2.19
N SER A 151 -3.77 -31.39 3.04
CA SER A 151 -4.38 -32.72 2.91
C SER A 151 -5.90 -32.74 3.19
N ASP A 152 -6.44 -31.64 3.73
CA ASP A 152 -7.86 -31.58 4.15
C ASP A 152 -8.76 -31.09 3.00
N SER A 153 -9.87 -31.78 2.72
CA SER A 153 -10.76 -31.48 1.59
C SER A 153 -11.66 -30.26 1.79
N ALA A 154 -11.91 -29.85 3.03
CA ALA A 154 -12.84 -28.78 3.43
C ALA A 154 -14.30 -28.96 2.91
N GLU A 155 -14.78 -30.21 2.77
CA GLU A 155 -16.16 -30.51 2.33
C GLU A 155 -17.23 -29.96 3.30
N ASP A 156 -16.89 -29.88 4.59
CA ASP A 156 -17.76 -29.40 5.66
C ASP A 156 -17.55 -27.89 5.97
N ALA A 157 -16.88 -27.14 5.07
CA ALA A 157 -16.64 -25.75 5.30
C ALA A 157 -17.93 -24.93 5.43
N ASN A 158 -17.99 -24.04 6.45
CA ASN A 158 -19.13 -23.13 6.66
C ASN A 158 -19.38 -22.22 5.45
N ILE A 159 -18.31 -21.85 4.72
CA ILE A 159 -18.34 -21.19 3.43
C ILE A 159 -17.64 -22.11 2.43
N PRO A 160 -18.36 -22.70 1.48
CA PRO A 160 -17.75 -23.61 0.52
C PRO A 160 -16.71 -22.89 -0.35
N PRO A 161 -15.59 -23.54 -0.66
CA PRO A 161 -14.60 -22.95 -1.57
C PRO A 161 -15.20 -22.75 -2.96
N THR A 162 -14.81 -21.68 -3.63
CA THR A 162 -15.21 -21.36 -5.01
C THR A 162 -14.67 -22.38 -6.01
N PHE A 163 -13.52 -22.98 -5.70
CA PHE A 163 -12.85 -23.99 -6.49
C PHE A 163 -12.07 -24.95 -5.59
N VAL A 164 -12.10 -26.23 -5.92
CA VAL A 164 -11.30 -27.28 -5.27
C VAL A 164 -10.63 -28.11 -6.36
N SER A 165 -9.36 -28.41 -6.18
CA SER A 165 -8.61 -29.36 -7.02
C SER A 165 -7.81 -30.28 -6.12
N GLU A 166 -7.79 -31.55 -6.44
CA GLU A 166 -6.98 -32.56 -5.76
C GLU A 166 -5.81 -32.96 -6.69
N MET A 167 -4.62 -32.99 -6.13
CA MET A 167 -3.41 -33.46 -6.83
C MET A 167 -2.47 -34.11 -5.81
N ASP A 168 -2.10 -35.37 -6.06
CA ASP A 168 -1.15 -36.15 -5.25
C ASP A 168 -1.54 -36.26 -3.75
N GLY A 169 -2.85 -36.23 -3.43
CA GLY A 169 -3.35 -36.31 -2.07
C GLY A 169 -3.37 -34.96 -1.33
N GLU A 170 -3.06 -33.87 -2.02
CA GLU A 170 -3.25 -32.51 -1.53
C GLU A 170 -4.44 -31.85 -2.21
N TYR A 171 -5.21 -31.09 -1.45
CA TYR A 171 -6.34 -30.30 -1.93
C TYR A 171 -5.94 -28.84 -2.01
N THR A 172 -6.09 -28.25 -3.20
CA THR A 172 -6.02 -26.80 -3.39
C THR A 172 -7.43 -26.23 -3.33
N LYS A 173 -7.71 -25.47 -2.30
CA LYS A 173 -8.99 -24.81 -2.03
C LYS A 173 -8.86 -23.33 -2.30
N LEU A 174 -9.83 -22.74 -2.99
CA LEU A 174 -9.82 -21.34 -3.38
C LEU A 174 -11.12 -20.66 -2.96
N TRP A 175 -11.02 -19.52 -2.28
CA TRP A 175 -12.13 -18.61 -2.01
C TRP A 175 -11.84 -17.28 -2.68
N LYS A 176 -12.82 -16.75 -3.40
CA LYS A 176 -12.75 -15.42 -4.01
C LYS A 176 -13.87 -14.56 -3.46
N PHE A 177 -13.51 -13.42 -2.86
CA PHE A 177 -14.44 -12.51 -2.22
C PHE A 177 -13.90 -11.09 -2.18
N THR A 178 -14.82 -10.14 -1.93
CA THR A 178 -14.49 -8.74 -1.72
C THR A 178 -14.73 -8.40 -0.26
N LEU A 179 -13.77 -7.67 0.35
CA LEU A 179 -13.82 -7.32 1.77
C LEU A 179 -13.69 -5.80 1.91
N ALA A 180 -14.74 -5.14 2.40
CA ALA A 180 -14.72 -3.70 2.62
C ALA A 180 -13.75 -3.31 3.75
N GLY A 181 -13.37 -2.03 3.81
CA GLY A 181 -12.49 -1.54 4.86
C GLY A 181 -13.12 -1.68 6.24
N GLY A 182 -12.44 -2.37 7.15
CA GLY A 182 -12.91 -2.66 8.50
C GLY A 182 -13.76 -3.93 8.64
N GLU A 183 -14.01 -4.67 7.56
CA GLU A 183 -14.69 -5.95 7.60
C GLU A 183 -13.74 -7.13 7.79
N SER A 184 -14.29 -8.28 8.20
CA SER A 184 -13.59 -9.54 8.35
C SER A 184 -14.31 -10.68 7.62
N PHE A 185 -13.53 -11.68 7.21
CA PHE A 185 -13.99 -12.92 6.57
C PHE A 185 -13.48 -14.10 7.38
N GLU A 186 -14.35 -15.10 7.59
CA GLU A 186 -14.02 -16.26 8.39
C GLU A 186 -14.50 -17.55 7.73
N VAL A 187 -13.59 -18.51 7.61
CA VAL A 187 -13.87 -19.87 7.13
C VAL A 187 -13.44 -20.86 8.19
N THR A 188 -14.33 -21.84 8.46
CA THR A 188 -14.07 -22.96 9.36
C THR A 188 -14.39 -24.28 8.67
N TYR A 189 -13.55 -25.28 8.84
CA TYR A 189 -13.75 -26.65 8.34
C TYR A 189 -12.94 -27.65 9.18
N SER A 190 -13.31 -28.95 9.08
CA SER A 190 -12.60 -30.02 9.79
C SER A 190 -11.31 -30.40 9.09
N GLY A 191 -10.23 -30.61 9.86
CA GLY A 191 -8.95 -31.02 9.32
C GLY A 191 -7.85 -31.10 10.39
N GLU A 192 -6.70 -31.63 9.96
CA GLU A 192 -5.51 -31.78 10.81
C GLU A 192 -4.63 -30.51 10.79
N GLY A 193 -4.89 -29.58 9.86
CA GLY A 193 -4.13 -28.36 9.69
C GLY A 193 -2.86 -28.55 8.84
N GLY A 194 -1.96 -27.58 8.93
CA GLY A 194 -0.74 -27.56 8.13
C GLY A 194 -0.95 -27.14 6.66
N GLY A 195 0.02 -27.42 5.81
CA GLY A 195 0.00 -27.02 4.41
C GLY A 195 0.36 -25.55 4.19
N LEU A 196 0.06 -25.04 3.00
CA LEU A 196 0.39 -23.66 2.58
C LEU A 196 -0.89 -22.84 2.48
N ILE A 197 -0.91 -21.69 3.15
CA ILE A 197 -1.95 -20.67 2.97
C ILE A 197 -1.37 -19.43 2.33
N GLN A 198 -2.07 -18.86 1.35
CA GLN A 198 -1.64 -17.68 0.63
C GLN A 198 -2.81 -16.78 0.25
N MET A 199 -2.62 -15.48 0.38
CA MET A 199 -3.57 -14.46 -0.03
C MET A 199 -3.06 -13.69 -1.24
N GLN A 200 -3.87 -13.56 -2.28
CA GLN A 200 -3.61 -12.76 -3.47
C GLN A 200 -4.66 -11.66 -3.64
N GLY A 201 -4.35 -10.64 -4.47
CA GLY A 201 -5.21 -9.47 -4.68
C GLY A 201 -4.87 -8.30 -3.78
N VAL A 202 -4.16 -8.52 -2.69
CA VAL A 202 -3.66 -7.49 -1.78
C VAL A 202 -2.19 -7.19 -2.07
N ALA A 203 -1.82 -5.90 -2.11
CA ALA A 203 -0.43 -5.50 -2.33
C ALA A 203 0.48 -6.02 -1.20
N GLU A 204 1.69 -6.48 -1.53
CA GLU A 204 2.64 -7.09 -0.59
C GLU A 204 2.92 -6.24 0.67
N ASN A 205 2.98 -4.92 0.51
CA ASN A 205 3.20 -4.00 1.63
C ASN A 205 1.97 -3.81 2.53
N LEU A 206 0.81 -4.32 2.12
CA LEU A 206 -0.46 -4.21 2.84
C LEU A 206 -0.91 -5.54 3.44
N LYS A 207 -0.25 -6.66 3.16
CA LYS A 207 -0.64 -7.97 3.69
C LYS A 207 0.26 -8.41 4.83
N VAL A 208 -0.32 -9.18 5.75
CA VAL A 208 0.36 -9.93 6.81
C VAL A 208 -0.29 -11.32 6.85
N GLU A 209 0.50 -12.35 6.72
CA GLU A 209 0.06 -13.74 6.79
C GLU A 209 0.69 -14.36 8.04
N VAL A 210 -0.14 -14.93 8.91
CA VAL A 210 0.27 -15.54 10.18
C VAL A 210 -0.30 -16.94 10.24
N ASP A 211 0.57 -17.93 10.24
CA ASP A 211 0.24 -19.31 10.56
C ASP A 211 0.50 -19.54 12.05
N LEU A 212 -0.53 -19.97 12.78
CA LEU A 212 -0.48 -20.18 14.21
C LEU A 212 -0.32 -21.66 14.59
N ASP A 213 -0.15 -22.51 13.60
CA ASP A 213 -0.02 -23.98 13.78
C ASP A 213 1.43 -24.46 13.88
N VAL A 214 2.39 -23.52 14.07
CA VAL A 214 3.82 -23.81 14.23
C VAL A 214 4.21 -23.96 15.70
#